data_ce3d5a79f70726341acc4970da21b7c4
#
_entry.id   ce3d5a79f70726341acc4970da21b7c4
#
_cell.length_a   1.000
_cell.length_b   1.000
_cell.length_c   1.000
_cell.angle_alpha   90.00
_cell.angle_beta   90.00
_cell.angle_gamma   90.00
#
_symmetry.space_group_name_H-M   'P 1'
#
loop_
_entity.id
_entity.type
_entity.pdbx_description
1 polymer ?
#
loop_
_entity_poly.entity_id
_entity_poly.type
_entity_poly.pdbx_seq_one_letter_code
_entity_poly.pdbx_strand_id
1 'polypeptide(L)'
;MLEFRFQEIVMNNIEKLLNTKKSIYVYGAGEYGRTVLSYLIMVGIDVKGIIVSNKSGNFDSVFGVKVFLFEQIKDIIKDESVIYVAMKEVYMEEVKKNLLDNGVSNFFLMCNEDLIQIKKDFIKEYNKYDIENEKLFVECFNGKDFMCNPKYIVVGMLKKSPNVNIVWAKKELEETKSELPKKVKKVEMYSVDYYKELLTSRVIITNDIIGVLNIKREGQYIINTWHGCGPFKRNGISENITGKWILDAYKNADAFIAASNFNVEFYRKEFDYKNKILEYGFPRNDIFFNPCNDDLKRKICQKYNIDINKKIVLYAPTYRGACSMESFKYYTLNTDIIMDKINERFGGNYVLLVKYHPEIAKHKKLRCVKNAIDVSDYFDTQELLFVSDILLSDYSSIIWDFSLQYKPVFLYHDDMEEYENERGFYSNPSEWPYIIGHSVNELINKIEKFDYNIYKINLKKFFCKYGVLDDGHATEKVVNFIKEIMND
;
A
#
# COMPACT_ATOMS: atom_id res chain seq x y z
N MET A 1 -17.87 55.42 13.05
CA MET A 1 -18.65 54.52 12.18
C MET A 1 -17.81 53.30 11.91
N LEU A 2 -18.06 52.21 12.63
CA LEU A 2 -17.41 50.93 12.44
C LEU A 2 -18.19 50.19 11.36
N GLU A 3 -17.61 50.09 10.16
CA GLU A 3 -18.09 49.18 9.11
C GLU A 3 -17.85 47.74 9.55
N PHE A 4 -18.89 47.10 10.08
CA PHE A 4 -18.94 45.62 10.13
C PHE A 4 -19.16 45.14 8.69
N ARG A 5 -18.10 44.77 7.99
CA ARG A 5 -18.20 43.91 6.81
C ARG A 5 -18.66 42.53 7.30
N PHE A 6 -19.94 42.25 7.05
CA PHE A 6 -20.41 40.85 7.01
C PHE A 6 -19.61 40.17 5.90
N GLN A 7 -18.60 39.33 6.28
CA GLN A 7 -18.14 38.31 5.37
C GLN A 7 -19.34 37.41 5.14
N GLU A 8 -19.92 37.44 3.94
CA GLU A 8 -20.83 36.42 3.49
C GLU A 8 -20.11 35.08 3.70
N ILE A 9 -20.63 34.26 4.61
CA ILE A 9 -20.15 32.88 4.81
C ILE A 9 -20.55 32.15 3.53
N VAL A 10 -19.62 32.01 2.60
CA VAL A 10 -19.83 31.23 1.38
C VAL A 10 -19.94 29.77 1.81
N MET A 11 -21.18 29.25 1.77
CA MET A 11 -21.42 27.81 2.06
C MET A 11 -20.61 26.96 1.10
N ASN A 12 -19.92 25.98 1.63
CA ASN A 12 -19.22 24.96 0.82
C ASN A 12 -20.25 24.09 0.05
N ASN A 13 -19.80 23.31 -0.89
CA ASN A 13 -20.70 22.56 -1.78
C ASN A 13 -21.42 21.44 -1.04
N ILE A 14 -20.82 20.84 -0.01
CA ILE A 14 -21.48 19.81 0.81
C ILE A 14 -22.62 20.42 1.65
N GLU A 15 -22.47 21.62 2.20
CA GLU A 15 -23.54 22.31 2.92
C GLU A 15 -24.70 22.68 2.00
N LYS A 16 -24.43 23.13 0.77
CA LYS A 16 -25.46 23.37 -0.26
C LYS A 16 -26.21 22.09 -0.59
N LEU A 17 -25.48 20.95 -0.71
CA LEU A 17 -26.07 19.65 -0.95
C LEU A 17 -27.01 19.23 0.18
N LEU A 18 -26.61 19.39 1.44
CA LEU A 18 -27.43 19.06 2.62
C LEU A 18 -28.72 19.86 2.71
N ASN A 19 -28.74 21.08 2.17
CA ASN A 19 -29.90 21.93 2.18
C ASN A 19 -30.85 21.76 0.97
N THR A 20 -30.53 20.87 0.03
CA THR A 20 -31.39 20.60 -1.12
C THR A 20 -32.61 19.75 -0.76
N LYS A 21 -33.73 19.98 -1.46
CA LYS A 21 -34.92 19.12 -1.41
C LYS A 21 -34.95 18.10 -2.57
N LYS A 22 -33.95 18.17 -3.47
CA LYS A 22 -33.87 17.30 -4.65
C LYS A 22 -33.32 15.91 -4.30
N SER A 23 -33.57 14.94 -5.18
CA SER A 23 -32.95 13.61 -5.10
C SER A 23 -31.45 13.69 -5.28
N ILE A 24 -30.68 13.09 -4.36
CA ILE A 24 -29.22 13.19 -4.36
C ILE A 24 -28.61 11.93 -4.99
N TYR A 25 -27.67 12.13 -5.91
CA TYR A 25 -26.81 11.12 -6.48
C TYR A 25 -25.35 11.47 -6.25
N VAL A 26 -24.50 10.46 -6.03
CA VAL A 26 -23.04 10.65 -5.92
C VAL A 26 -22.37 10.12 -7.20
N TYR A 27 -21.62 10.95 -7.88
CA TYR A 27 -20.83 10.54 -9.03
C TYR A 27 -19.41 10.14 -8.60
N GLY A 28 -19.08 8.85 -8.73
CA GLY A 28 -17.85 8.22 -8.31
C GLY A 28 -18.08 7.13 -7.26
N ALA A 29 -17.59 5.91 -7.55
CA ALA A 29 -17.64 4.76 -6.64
C ALA A 29 -16.27 4.45 -5.97
N GLY A 30 -15.27 5.29 -6.20
CA GLY A 30 -13.93 5.21 -5.63
C GLY A 30 -13.86 5.74 -4.18
N GLU A 31 -12.65 5.92 -3.69
CA GLU A 31 -12.37 6.31 -2.31
C GLU A 31 -13.11 7.58 -1.86
N TYR A 32 -13.10 8.62 -2.69
CA TYR A 32 -13.81 9.87 -2.40
C TYR A 32 -15.33 9.70 -2.40
N GLY A 33 -15.88 9.02 -3.42
CA GLY A 33 -17.31 8.77 -3.51
C GLY A 33 -17.82 7.92 -2.35
N ARG A 34 -17.08 6.90 -1.93
CA ARG A 34 -17.40 6.06 -0.76
C ARG A 34 -17.35 6.88 0.54
N THR A 35 -16.36 7.76 0.70
CA THR A 35 -16.26 8.66 1.86
C THR A 35 -17.44 9.61 1.94
N VAL A 36 -17.80 10.26 0.83
CA VAL A 36 -18.96 11.17 0.76
C VAL A 36 -20.26 10.41 1.01
N LEU A 37 -20.41 9.22 0.41
CA LEU A 37 -21.59 8.37 0.63
C LEU A 37 -21.76 8.03 2.11
N SER A 38 -20.69 7.60 2.79
CA SER A 38 -20.73 7.30 4.22
C SER A 38 -21.05 8.50 5.07
N TYR A 39 -20.54 9.66 4.70
CA TYR A 39 -20.91 10.93 5.34
C TYR A 39 -22.41 11.23 5.20
N LEU A 40 -22.93 11.14 3.98
CA LEU A 40 -24.36 11.37 3.71
C LEU A 40 -25.26 10.39 4.46
N ILE A 41 -24.90 9.11 4.51
CA ILE A 41 -25.58 8.06 5.30
C ILE A 41 -25.54 8.43 6.79
N MET A 42 -24.39 8.82 7.32
CA MET A 42 -24.22 9.19 8.73
C MET A 42 -25.12 10.37 9.14
N VAL A 43 -25.26 11.37 8.27
CA VAL A 43 -26.14 12.53 8.55
C VAL A 43 -27.60 12.29 8.16
N GLY A 44 -27.98 11.09 7.77
CA GLY A 44 -29.37 10.68 7.50
C GLY A 44 -29.91 11.09 6.12
N ILE A 45 -29.03 11.38 5.16
CA ILE A 45 -29.43 11.71 3.78
C ILE A 45 -29.62 10.43 2.96
N ASP A 46 -30.80 10.33 2.32
CA ASP A 46 -31.13 9.25 1.40
C ASP A 46 -30.51 9.50 0.02
N VAL A 47 -29.43 8.75 -0.30
CA VAL A 47 -28.75 8.79 -1.59
C VAL A 47 -29.44 7.82 -2.55
N LYS A 48 -29.99 8.30 -3.65
CA LYS A 48 -30.77 7.51 -4.62
C LYS A 48 -29.92 6.59 -5.49
N GLY A 49 -28.65 6.88 -5.65
CA GLY A 49 -27.73 6.05 -6.42
C GLY A 49 -26.34 6.63 -6.53
N ILE A 50 -25.42 5.75 -6.90
CA ILE A 50 -24.06 6.11 -7.28
C ILE A 50 -23.96 6.04 -8.80
N ILE A 51 -23.30 7.03 -9.40
CA ILE A 51 -23.11 7.12 -10.85
C ILE A 51 -21.65 6.83 -11.18
N VAL A 52 -21.42 6.07 -12.24
CA VAL A 52 -20.07 5.78 -12.77
C VAL A 52 -20.06 5.92 -14.29
N SER A 53 -18.91 6.28 -14.87
CA SER A 53 -18.74 6.37 -16.32
C SER A 53 -18.68 5.00 -17.01
N ASN A 54 -18.15 3.99 -16.30
CA ASN A 54 -18.08 2.60 -16.79
C ASN A 54 -18.26 1.61 -15.63
N LYS A 55 -18.61 0.35 -15.95
CA LYS A 55 -18.78 -0.71 -14.95
C LYS A 55 -17.50 -1.46 -14.62
N SER A 56 -16.43 -1.28 -15.36
CA SER A 56 -15.18 -2.01 -15.14
C SER A 56 -14.62 -1.71 -13.75
N GLY A 57 -14.50 -2.74 -12.91
CA GLY A 57 -14.02 -2.61 -11.54
C GLY A 57 -15.00 -1.97 -10.55
N ASN A 58 -16.27 -1.76 -10.91
CA ASN A 58 -17.31 -1.27 -10.02
C ASN A 58 -18.33 -2.36 -9.66
N PHE A 59 -18.77 -2.34 -8.42
CA PHE A 59 -19.82 -3.23 -7.90
C PHE A 59 -21.21 -2.78 -8.35
N ASP A 60 -22.20 -3.67 -8.24
CA ASP A 60 -23.61 -3.32 -8.49
C ASP A 60 -24.19 -2.44 -7.37
N SER A 61 -23.61 -2.46 -6.19
CA SER A 61 -23.96 -1.58 -5.07
C SER A 61 -22.73 -1.27 -4.19
N VAL A 62 -22.77 -0.12 -3.50
CA VAL A 62 -21.78 0.28 -2.48
C VAL A 62 -22.56 0.69 -1.22
N PHE A 63 -22.28 0.07 -0.09
CA PHE A 63 -22.97 0.29 1.20
C PHE A 63 -24.50 0.19 1.08
N GLY A 64 -25.00 -0.72 0.22
CA GLY A 64 -26.43 -0.90 -0.03
C GLY A 64 -27.04 0.06 -1.06
N VAL A 65 -26.30 1.07 -1.52
CA VAL A 65 -26.76 2.02 -2.54
C VAL A 65 -26.38 1.51 -3.93
N LYS A 66 -27.35 1.47 -4.84
CA LYS A 66 -27.19 0.92 -6.19
C LYS A 66 -26.25 1.78 -7.05
N VAL A 67 -25.40 1.11 -7.85
CA VAL A 67 -24.51 1.75 -8.82
C VAL A 67 -25.09 1.70 -10.22
N PHE A 68 -25.14 2.86 -10.87
CA PHE A 68 -25.67 3.05 -12.21
C PHE A 68 -24.58 3.51 -13.15
N LEU A 69 -24.62 3.06 -14.40
CA LEU A 69 -23.91 3.72 -15.47
C LEU A 69 -24.59 5.06 -15.76
N PHE A 70 -23.82 6.12 -16.01
CA PHE A 70 -24.33 7.43 -16.38
C PHE A 70 -25.31 7.37 -17.56
N GLU A 71 -24.96 6.61 -18.58
CA GLU A 71 -25.79 6.38 -19.77
C GLU A 71 -27.17 5.76 -19.45
N GLN A 72 -27.30 5.01 -18.37
CA GLN A 72 -28.54 4.36 -17.97
C GLN A 72 -29.54 5.31 -17.29
N ILE A 73 -29.05 6.40 -16.68
CA ILE A 73 -29.88 7.25 -15.84
C ILE A 73 -29.86 8.73 -16.23
N LYS A 74 -29.03 9.14 -17.20
CA LYS A 74 -28.86 10.54 -17.62
C LYS A 74 -30.18 11.26 -17.94
N ASP A 75 -31.18 10.54 -18.50
CA ASP A 75 -32.49 11.11 -18.83
C ASP A 75 -33.42 11.24 -17.61
N ILE A 76 -33.15 10.48 -16.54
CA ILE A 76 -33.94 10.47 -15.31
C ILE A 76 -33.51 11.60 -14.35
N ILE A 77 -32.21 11.94 -14.34
CA ILE A 77 -31.58 12.80 -13.33
C ILE A 77 -31.58 14.31 -13.70
N LYS A 78 -32.28 14.74 -14.77
CA LYS A 78 -32.13 16.11 -15.33
C LYS A 78 -32.59 17.22 -14.39
N ASP A 79 -33.84 17.25 -13.94
CA ASP A 79 -34.43 18.45 -13.33
C ASP A 79 -34.71 18.33 -11.81
N GLU A 80 -35.07 17.14 -11.32
CA GLU A 80 -35.44 16.89 -9.92
C GLU A 80 -34.30 16.32 -9.06
N SER A 81 -33.11 16.21 -9.63
CA SER A 81 -31.95 15.63 -8.98
C SER A 81 -30.81 16.62 -8.86
N VAL A 82 -29.92 16.37 -7.90
CA VAL A 82 -28.61 17.02 -7.80
C VAL A 82 -27.55 15.95 -7.75
N ILE A 83 -26.47 16.16 -8.49
CA ILE A 83 -25.32 15.23 -8.53
C ILE A 83 -24.19 15.84 -7.75
N TYR A 84 -23.63 15.07 -6.80
CA TYR A 84 -22.39 15.44 -6.13
C TYR A 84 -21.22 14.63 -6.71
N VAL A 85 -20.31 15.32 -7.40
CA VAL A 85 -19.16 14.69 -8.07
C VAL A 85 -18.02 14.54 -7.07
N ALA A 86 -17.75 13.33 -6.62
CA ALA A 86 -16.78 12.99 -5.58
C ALA A 86 -15.65 12.11 -6.14
N MET A 87 -14.59 12.73 -6.63
CA MET A 87 -13.43 12.06 -7.23
C MET A 87 -12.18 12.93 -7.15
N LYS A 88 -11.04 12.40 -7.63
CA LYS A 88 -9.81 13.19 -7.76
C LYS A 88 -10.01 14.32 -8.77
N GLU A 89 -9.46 15.48 -8.46
CA GLU A 89 -9.59 16.71 -9.27
C GLU A 89 -9.24 16.49 -10.74
N VAL A 90 -8.22 15.68 -11.02
CA VAL A 90 -7.77 15.36 -12.39
C VAL A 90 -8.88 14.79 -13.30
N TYR A 91 -9.91 14.16 -12.73
CA TYR A 91 -11.03 13.57 -13.48
C TYR A 91 -12.29 14.45 -13.50
N MET A 92 -12.34 15.52 -12.66
CA MET A 92 -13.55 16.30 -12.47
C MET A 92 -13.96 17.08 -13.71
N GLU A 93 -13.01 17.65 -14.45
CA GLU A 93 -13.33 18.46 -15.65
C GLU A 93 -13.90 17.59 -16.77
N GLU A 94 -13.41 16.38 -16.95
CA GLU A 94 -13.98 15.42 -17.93
C GLU A 94 -15.43 15.07 -17.57
N VAL A 95 -15.69 14.74 -16.29
CA VAL A 95 -17.05 14.41 -15.83
C VAL A 95 -17.97 15.61 -15.92
N LYS A 96 -17.52 16.81 -15.52
CA LYS A 96 -18.28 18.07 -15.66
C LYS A 96 -18.69 18.32 -17.09
N LYS A 97 -17.75 18.20 -18.04
CA LYS A 97 -18.03 18.34 -19.46
C LYS A 97 -19.08 17.34 -19.91
N ASN A 98 -18.92 16.06 -19.57
CA ASN A 98 -19.87 15.00 -19.94
C ASN A 98 -21.28 15.28 -19.38
N LEU A 99 -21.42 15.77 -18.15
CA LEU A 99 -22.71 16.14 -17.57
C LEU A 99 -23.37 17.27 -18.36
N LEU A 100 -22.64 18.35 -18.66
CA LEU A 100 -23.15 19.51 -19.41
C LEU A 100 -23.54 19.13 -20.84
N ASP A 101 -22.73 18.36 -21.54
CA ASP A 101 -22.99 17.89 -22.90
C ASP A 101 -24.28 17.03 -22.99
N ASN A 102 -24.69 16.41 -21.89
CA ASN A 102 -25.93 15.65 -21.78
C ASN A 102 -27.10 16.44 -21.12
N GLY A 103 -26.95 17.76 -20.96
CA GLY A 103 -28.00 18.64 -20.45
C GLY A 103 -28.22 18.56 -18.93
N VAL A 104 -27.29 17.97 -18.17
CA VAL A 104 -27.32 17.92 -16.72
C VAL A 104 -26.53 19.11 -16.17
N SER A 105 -27.25 20.12 -15.67
CA SER A 105 -26.65 21.37 -15.14
C SER A 105 -26.65 21.46 -13.60
N ASN A 106 -27.41 20.58 -12.93
CA ASN A 106 -27.59 20.64 -11.49
C ASN A 106 -26.62 19.67 -10.77
N PHE A 107 -25.39 20.11 -10.59
CA PHE A 107 -24.36 19.33 -9.90
C PHE A 107 -23.43 20.22 -9.07
N PHE A 108 -22.79 19.62 -8.09
CA PHE A 108 -21.70 20.21 -7.32
C PHE A 108 -20.42 19.38 -7.51
N LEU A 109 -19.29 20.05 -7.64
CA LEU A 109 -17.97 19.42 -7.63
C LEU A 109 -17.42 19.45 -6.21
N MET A 110 -16.91 18.34 -5.73
CA MET A 110 -16.22 18.25 -4.44
C MET A 110 -15.00 19.17 -4.43
N CYS A 111 -14.81 19.92 -3.35
CA CYS A 111 -13.64 20.75 -3.11
C CYS A 111 -12.94 20.38 -1.79
N ASN A 112 -11.81 21.00 -1.52
CA ASN A 112 -11.04 20.72 -0.29
C ASN A 112 -11.81 21.16 0.96
N GLU A 113 -12.59 22.25 0.89
CA GLU A 113 -13.42 22.75 1.98
C GLU A 113 -14.49 21.73 2.37
N ASP A 114 -15.05 21.00 1.40
CA ASP A 114 -16.01 19.92 1.65
C ASP A 114 -15.35 18.78 2.43
N LEU A 115 -14.13 18.35 2.06
CA LEU A 115 -13.40 17.31 2.79
C LEU A 115 -13.06 17.74 4.22
N ILE A 116 -12.70 19.01 4.40
CA ILE A 116 -12.46 19.59 5.75
C ILE A 116 -13.73 19.55 6.58
N GLN A 117 -14.88 19.91 6.00
CA GLN A 117 -16.18 19.89 6.70
C GLN A 117 -16.57 18.46 7.05
N ILE A 118 -16.50 17.52 6.09
CA ILE A 118 -16.79 16.10 6.31
C ILE A 118 -15.92 15.52 7.44
N LYS A 119 -14.62 15.85 7.44
CA LYS A 119 -13.69 15.44 8.51
C LYS A 119 -14.11 15.97 9.89
N LYS A 120 -14.48 17.25 9.99
CA LYS A 120 -14.96 17.86 11.24
C LYS A 120 -16.24 17.18 11.75
N ASP A 121 -17.18 16.90 10.85
CA ASP A 121 -18.45 16.30 11.20
C ASP A 121 -18.28 14.83 11.66
N PHE A 122 -17.42 14.05 11.02
CA PHE A 122 -17.06 12.72 11.52
C PHE A 122 -16.45 12.78 12.92
N ILE A 123 -15.50 13.69 13.17
CA ILE A 123 -14.90 13.86 14.51
C ILE A 123 -15.99 14.22 15.52
N LYS A 124 -16.86 15.20 15.21
CA LYS A 124 -17.95 15.64 16.06
C LYS A 124 -18.93 14.50 16.38
N GLU A 125 -19.30 13.72 15.35
CA GLU A 125 -20.21 12.57 15.54
C GLU A 125 -19.61 11.53 16.46
N TYR A 126 -18.36 11.14 16.23
CA TYR A 126 -17.74 10.05 17.01
C TYR A 126 -17.12 10.52 18.33
N ASN A 127 -17.03 11.82 18.60
CA ASN A 127 -16.70 12.34 19.94
C ASN A 127 -17.77 12.02 21.01
N LYS A 128 -18.92 11.53 20.60
CA LYS A 128 -19.97 11.01 21.52
C LYS A 128 -19.58 9.66 22.14
N TYR A 129 -18.58 8.98 21.58
CA TYR A 129 -18.09 7.69 22.03
C TYR A 129 -16.70 7.82 22.60
N ASP A 130 -16.43 7.09 23.66
CA ASP A 130 -15.09 7.02 24.25
C ASP A 130 -14.11 6.33 23.29
N ILE A 131 -12.84 6.69 23.41
CA ILE A 131 -11.76 5.93 22.79
C ILE A 131 -11.53 4.66 23.61
N GLU A 132 -11.61 3.50 22.95
CA GLU A 132 -11.39 2.21 23.58
C GLU A 132 -9.88 1.96 23.72
N ASN A 133 -9.36 2.01 24.95
CA ASN A 133 -7.92 1.89 25.23
C ASN A 133 -7.30 0.59 24.70
N GLU A 134 -8.00 -0.54 24.78
CA GLU A 134 -7.51 -1.84 24.26
C GLU A 134 -7.94 -2.12 22.82
N LYS A 135 -8.14 -1.08 22.01
CA LYS A 135 -8.55 -1.23 20.62
C LYS A 135 -7.50 -0.75 19.63
N LEU A 136 -7.19 -1.62 18.68
CA LEU A 136 -6.26 -1.41 17.59
C LEU A 136 -6.98 -1.39 16.26
N PHE A 137 -6.87 -0.31 15.51
CA PHE A 137 -7.33 -0.23 14.12
C PHE A 137 -6.15 -0.40 13.18
N VAL A 138 -6.32 -1.20 12.14
CA VAL A 138 -5.23 -1.52 11.20
C VAL A 138 -5.69 -1.33 9.76
N GLU A 139 -4.91 -0.54 9.02
CA GLU A 139 -5.07 -0.36 7.58
C GLU A 139 -3.75 -0.67 6.86
N CYS A 140 -3.78 -1.59 5.89
CA CYS A 140 -2.60 -2.02 5.16
C CYS A 140 -2.79 -1.79 3.66
N PHE A 141 -1.89 -0.99 3.04
CA PHE A 141 -1.94 -0.65 1.61
C PHE A 141 -3.35 -0.28 1.12
N ASN A 142 -4.01 0.64 1.82
CA ASN A 142 -5.36 1.07 1.49
C ASN A 142 -6.35 -0.12 1.42
N GLY A 143 -6.33 -0.95 2.47
CA GLY A 143 -7.25 -2.08 2.64
C GLY A 143 -6.99 -3.30 1.73
N LYS A 144 -5.80 -3.45 1.15
CA LYS A 144 -5.52 -4.56 0.22
C LYS A 144 -5.65 -5.92 0.88
N ASP A 145 -4.74 -6.30 1.77
CA ASP A 145 -4.82 -7.63 2.40
C ASP A 145 -4.00 -7.73 3.69
N PHE A 146 -4.00 -8.93 4.32
CA PHE A 146 -3.28 -9.24 5.55
C PHE A 146 -1.81 -9.56 5.24
N MET A 147 -0.97 -8.51 5.22
CA MET A 147 0.43 -8.60 4.80
C MET A 147 1.29 -7.51 5.43
N CYS A 148 2.59 -7.51 5.10
CA CYS A 148 3.57 -6.49 5.44
C CYS A 148 3.69 -6.28 6.97
N ASN A 149 4.32 -5.19 7.42
CA ASN A 149 4.54 -4.90 8.84
C ASN A 149 3.26 -5.01 9.70
N PRO A 150 2.10 -4.47 9.27
CA PRO A 150 0.88 -4.56 10.07
C PRO A 150 0.45 -5.99 10.38
N LYS A 151 0.63 -6.96 9.46
CA LYS A 151 0.33 -8.39 9.71
C LYS A 151 1.12 -8.92 10.90
N TYR A 152 2.44 -8.71 10.90
CA TYR A 152 3.33 -9.26 11.92
C TYR A 152 3.07 -8.60 13.29
N ILE A 153 2.74 -7.31 13.31
CA ILE A 153 2.32 -6.62 14.52
C ILE A 153 1.03 -7.23 15.07
N VAL A 154 0.01 -7.44 14.24
CA VAL A 154 -1.27 -8.06 14.67
C VAL A 154 -1.05 -9.47 15.23
N VAL A 155 -0.24 -10.29 14.55
CA VAL A 155 0.10 -11.64 15.03
C VAL A 155 0.82 -11.56 16.39
N GLY A 156 1.76 -10.63 16.54
CA GLY A 156 2.47 -10.38 17.79
C GLY A 156 1.54 -9.91 18.91
N MET A 157 0.63 -8.97 18.62
CA MET A 157 -0.37 -8.48 19.58
C MET A 157 -1.28 -9.59 20.08
N LEU A 158 -1.82 -10.42 19.17
CA LEU A 158 -2.68 -11.55 19.56
C LEU A 158 -1.96 -12.60 20.41
N LYS A 159 -0.65 -12.81 20.21
CA LYS A 159 0.16 -13.69 21.06
C LYS A 159 0.35 -13.12 22.45
N LYS A 160 0.63 -11.82 22.57
CA LYS A 160 0.98 -11.17 23.84
C LYS A 160 -0.24 -10.66 24.62
N SER A 161 -1.31 -10.28 23.92
CA SER A 161 -2.56 -9.75 24.47
C SER A 161 -3.76 -10.39 23.75
N PRO A 162 -4.14 -11.62 24.08
CA PRO A 162 -5.17 -12.38 23.33
C PRO A 162 -6.57 -11.73 23.34
N ASN A 163 -6.83 -10.81 24.25
CA ASN A 163 -8.12 -10.14 24.43
C ASN A 163 -8.18 -8.75 23.78
N VAL A 164 -7.10 -8.27 23.18
CA VAL A 164 -7.07 -6.99 22.46
C VAL A 164 -8.11 -6.98 21.34
N ASN A 165 -8.86 -5.88 21.24
CA ASN A 165 -9.83 -5.66 20.18
C ASN A 165 -9.10 -5.18 18.92
N ILE A 166 -9.01 -6.01 17.89
CA ILE A 166 -8.32 -5.66 16.63
C ILE A 166 -9.33 -5.56 15.50
N VAL A 167 -9.32 -4.42 14.84
CA VAL A 167 -10.12 -4.15 13.64
C VAL A 167 -9.19 -3.99 12.44
N TRP A 168 -9.43 -4.76 11.39
CA TRP A 168 -8.69 -4.72 10.13
C TRP A 168 -9.55 -4.17 9.02
N ALA A 169 -9.14 -3.06 8.43
CA ALA A 169 -9.81 -2.44 7.30
C ALA A 169 -9.50 -3.20 5.99
N LYS A 170 -10.54 -3.52 5.23
CA LYS A 170 -10.45 -4.21 3.92
C LYS A 170 -11.22 -3.47 2.86
N LYS A 171 -10.67 -3.43 1.65
CA LYS A 171 -11.35 -2.84 0.50
C LYS A 171 -12.61 -3.63 0.12
N GLU A 172 -12.54 -4.96 0.24
CA GLU A 172 -13.62 -5.89 -0.05
C GLU A 172 -13.70 -6.94 1.06
N LEU A 173 -14.88 -7.12 1.66
CA LEU A 173 -15.05 -8.06 2.78
C LEU A 173 -15.03 -9.52 2.33
N GLU A 174 -15.51 -9.81 1.12
CA GLU A 174 -15.70 -11.17 0.61
C GLU A 174 -14.43 -11.79 0.02
N GLU A 175 -13.55 -10.99 -0.58
CA GLU A 175 -12.29 -11.47 -1.13
C GLU A 175 -11.17 -11.49 -0.09
N THR A 176 -11.12 -12.50 0.75
CA THR A 176 -9.93 -12.76 1.58
C THR A 176 -9.10 -13.86 0.95
N LYS A 177 -8.07 -13.48 0.23
CA LYS A 177 -7.06 -14.44 -0.26
C LYS A 177 -6.04 -14.80 0.82
N SER A 178 -5.93 -14.00 1.90
CA SER A 178 -5.15 -14.29 3.10
C SER A 178 -6.04 -14.60 4.29
N GLU A 179 -5.63 -15.56 5.12
CA GLU A 179 -6.35 -15.93 6.34
C GLU A 179 -6.10 -14.91 7.46
N LEU A 180 -7.03 -13.97 7.62
CA LEU A 180 -7.08 -13.16 8.83
C LEU A 180 -7.40 -14.02 10.05
N PRO A 181 -6.72 -13.83 11.19
CA PRO A 181 -7.06 -14.55 12.42
C PRO A 181 -8.54 -14.34 12.80
N LYS A 182 -9.23 -15.40 13.18
CA LYS A 182 -10.69 -15.39 13.48
C LYS A 182 -11.11 -14.34 14.51
N LYS A 183 -10.20 -13.94 15.40
CA LYS A 183 -10.45 -12.90 16.42
C LYS A 183 -10.39 -11.46 15.89
N VAL A 184 -9.88 -11.24 14.67
CA VAL A 184 -9.77 -9.92 14.08
C VAL A 184 -11.08 -9.56 13.39
N LYS A 185 -11.70 -8.47 13.84
CA LYS A 185 -12.89 -7.90 13.19
C LYS A 185 -12.51 -7.31 11.84
N LYS A 186 -13.30 -7.59 10.80
CA LYS A 186 -13.14 -6.96 9.48
C LYS A 186 -14.09 -5.78 9.35
N VAL A 187 -13.64 -4.72 8.71
CA VAL A 187 -14.49 -3.59 8.35
C VAL A 187 -14.21 -3.16 6.89
N GLU A 188 -15.26 -2.83 6.17
CA GLU A 188 -15.13 -2.36 4.78
C GLU A 188 -14.62 -0.92 4.75
N MET A 189 -13.56 -0.69 3.96
CA MET A 189 -12.96 0.63 3.78
C MET A 189 -13.99 1.70 3.42
N TYR A 190 -13.85 2.85 4.08
CA TYR A 190 -14.69 4.04 3.86
C TYR A 190 -16.17 3.89 4.24
N SER A 191 -16.62 2.75 4.79
CA SER A 191 -17.99 2.60 5.31
C SER A 191 -18.21 3.45 6.58
N VAL A 192 -19.45 3.62 6.99
CA VAL A 192 -19.79 4.27 8.28
C VAL A 192 -19.12 3.53 9.44
N ASP A 193 -19.11 2.19 9.40
CA ASP A 193 -18.43 1.37 10.40
C ASP A 193 -16.89 1.57 10.38
N TYR A 194 -16.30 1.75 9.19
CA TYR A 194 -14.88 2.08 9.09
C TYR A 194 -14.53 3.34 9.89
N TYR A 195 -15.27 4.43 9.70
CA TYR A 195 -15.03 5.68 10.42
C TYR A 195 -15.31 5.55 11.92
N LYS A 196 -16.34 4.78 12.29
CA LYS A 196 -16.63 4.47 13.69
C LYS A 196 -15.46 3.71 14.34
N GLU A 197 -15.03 2.60 13.74
CA GLU A 197 -13.96 1.78 14.28
C GLU A 197 -12.61 2.53 14.32
N LEU A 198 -12.31 3.28 13.26
CA LEU A 198 -11.12 4.13 13.20
C LEU A 198 -11.12 5.17 14.33
N LEU A 199 -12.22 5.92 14.49
CA LEU A 199 -12.31 7.06 15.41
C LEU A 199 -12.58 6.67 16.87
N THR A 200 -12.80 5.40 17.17
CA THR A 200 -12.94 4.88 18.54
C THR A 200 -11.75 4.01 18.98
N SER A 201 -10.74 3.81 18.13
CA SER A 201 -9.55 3.03 18.47
C SER A 201 -8.48 3.88 19.13
N ARG A 202 -7.80 3.36 20.17
CA ARG A 202 -6.68 4.04 20.83
C ARG A 202 -5.46 4.12 19.93
N VAL A 203 -5.12 3.01 19.26
CA VAL A 203 -3.95 2.93 18.40
C VAL A 203 -4.38 2.60 16.97
N ILE A 204 -3.81 3.31 16.03
CA ILE A 204 -4.03 3.15 14.60
C ILE A 204 -2.71 2.76 13.95
N ILE A 205 -2.70 1.66 13.20
CA ILE A 205 -1.53 1.18 12.46
C ILE A 205 -1.78 1.26 10.97
N THR A 206 -0.85 1.86 10.26
CA THR A 206 -0.84 1.87 8.80
C THR A 206 0.58 1.66 8.27
N ASN A 207 0.71 1.25 7.01
CA ASN A 207 1.98 1.26 6.30
C ASN A 207 2.00 2.26 5.12
N ASP A 208 0.97 3.09 5.03
CA ASP A 208 0.77 4.13 4.03
C ASP A 208 0.07 5.32 4.69
N ILE A 209 -0.79 6.04 4.01
CA ILE A 209 -1.71 7.04 4.58
C ILE A 209 -3.02 6.39 5.02
N ILE A 210 -3.75 7.02 5.95
CA ILE A 210 -5.04 6.51 6.44
C ILE A 210 -6.16 7.15 5.67
N GLY A 211 -6.78 6.39 4.79
CA GLY A 211 -7.92 6.84 3.97
C GLY A 211 -7.73 8.24 3.36
N VAL A 212 -8.75 8.74 2.67
CA VAL A 212 -8.67 10.05 1.99
C VAL A 212 -8.76 11.25 2.94
N LEU A 213 -9.37 11.08 4.11
CA LEU A 213 -9.51 12.16 5.10
C LEU A 213 -8.29 12.30 6.01
N ASN A 214 -7.45 11.28 6.09
CA ASN A 214 -6.33 11.25 7.04
C ASN A 214 -6.72 11.78 8.42
N ILE A 215 -7.77 11.16 8.99
CA ILE A 215 -8.49 11.64 10.17
C ILE A 215 -7.97 11.00 11.45
N LYS A 216 -7.86 11.82 12.51
CA LYS A 216 -7.48 11.39 13.88
C LYS A 216 -8.19 12.27 14.90
N ARG A 217 -8.60 11.68 16.05
CA ARG A 217 -9.08 12.42 17.24
C ARG A 217 -7.93 12.64 18.21
N GLU A 218 -8.10 13.62 19.08
CA GLU A 218 -7.27 13.75 20.28
C GLU A 218 -7.38 12.48 21.14
N GLY A 219 -6.26 12.03 21.71
CA GLY A 219 -6.18 10.78 22.46
C GLY A 219 -5.90 9.54 21.60
N GLN A 220 -5.93 9.59 20.29
CA GLN A 220 -5.51 8.50 19.41
C GLN A 220 -4.03 8.60 19.06
N TYR A 221 -3.38 7.45 18.80
CA TYR A 221 -1.98 7.36 18.40
C TYR A 221 -1.82 6.63 17.08
N ILE A 222 -1.25 7.29 16.07
CA ILE A 222 -0.99 6.72 14.75
C ILE A 222 0.47 6.26 14.67
N ILE A 223 0.67 4.98 14.35
CA ILE A 223 1.97 4.39 14.03
C ILE A 223 2.00 4.07 12.54
N ASN A 224 2.84 4.78 11.79
CA ASN A 224 3.12 4.43 10.41
C ASN A 224 4.31 3.47 10.34
N THR A 225 4.09 2.27 9.84
CA THR A 225 5.13 1.24 9.80
C THR A 225 5.99 1.33 8.56
N TRP A 226 5.63 2.19 7.61
CA TRP A 226 6.22 2.22 6.28
C TRP A 226 6.25 0.83 5.61
N HIS A 227 6.90 0.71 4.45
CA HIS A 227 6.88 -0.55 3.70
C HIS A 227 8.11 -0.76 2.79
N GLY A 228 9.17 0.02 2.95
CA GLY A 228 10.38 -0.11 2.15
C GLY A 228 11.64 0.38 2.87
N CYS A 229 12.77 -0.26 2.56
CA CYS A 229 14.07 0.15 3.05
C CYS A 229 15.12 0.07 1.92
N GLY A 230 16.28 0.66 2.19
CA GLY A 230 17.44 0.66 1.31
C GLY A 230 17.54 1.88 0.40
N PRO A 231 18.78 2.25 0.04
CA PRO A 231 19.09 3.48 -0.69
C PRO A 231 18.90 3.31 -2.22
N PHE A 232 17.80 2.70 -2.62
CA PHE A 232 17.51 2.38 -4.01
C PHE A 232 16.78 3.54 -4.70
N LYS A 233 15.60 3.34 -5.24
CA LYS A 233 14.83 4.36 -5.96
C LYS A 233 14.43 5.53 -5.06
N ARG A 234 14.40 6.75 -5.60
CA ARG A 234 13.93 7.95 -4.91
C ARG A 234 12.42 7.93 -4.69
N ASN A 235 11.98 8.60 -3.63
CA ASN A 235 10.59 8.83 -3.25
C ASN A 235 10.49 10.15 -2.48
N GLY A 236 9.27 10.68 -2.30
CA GLY A 236 9.04 11.86 -1.48
C GLY A 236 9.25 13.18 -2.21
N ILE A 237 9.79 14.17 -1.52
CA ILE A 237 10.01 15.54 -2.04
C ILE A 237 10.94 15.53 -3.25
N SER A 238 11.96 14.67 -3.23
CA SER A 238 12.96 14.58 -4.31
C SER A 238 12.39 14.16 -5.67
N GLU A 239 11.21 13.54 -5.70
CA GLU A 239 10.57 13.10 -6.96
C GLU A 239 9.67 14.14 -7.61
N ASN A 240 9.35 15.27 -6.95
CA ASN A 240 8.30 16.22 -7.36
C ASN A 240 6.91 15.60 -7.64
N ILE A 241 6.75 14.28 -7.39
CA ILE A 241 5.53 13.52 -7.67
C ILE A 241 4.65 13.48 -6.42
N THR A 242 5.25 13.64 -5.24
CA THR A 242 4.54 13.58 -3.97
C THR A 242 3.84 14.89 -3.71
N GLY A 243 2.53 14.94 -3.93
CA GLY A 243 1.73 16.12 -3.65
C GLY A 243 1.82 16.53 -2.18
N LYS A 244 1.72 17.84 -1.90
CA LYS A 244 1.77 18.40 -0.54
C LYS A 244 0.83 17.67 0.43
N TRP A 245 -0.34 17.27 -0.02
CA TRP A 245 -1.33 16.56 0.80
C TRP A 245 -0.85 15.20 1.32
N ILE A 246 -0.01 14.48 0.56
CA ILE A 246 0.59 13.20 0.99
C ILE A 246 1.62 13.46 2.09
N LEU A 247 2.45 14.50 1.93
CA LEU A 247 3.43 14.88 2.94
C LEU A 247 2.74 15.29 4.25
N ASP A 248 1.66 16.07 4.16
CA ASP A 248 0.88 16.46 5.33
C ASP A 248 0.19 15.25 5.97
N ALA A 249 -0.19 14.23 5.16
CA ALA A 249 -0.74 12.99 5.66
C ALA A 249 0.29 12.18 6.47
N TYR A 250 1.53 12.10 6.00
CA TYR A 250 2.60 11.43 6.77
C TYR A 250 2.92 12.17 8.07
N LYS A 251 2.88 13.51 8.09
CA LYS A 251 3.10 14.31 9.30
C LYS A 251 2.05 14.11 10.39
N ASN A 252 0.86 13.59 10.04
CA ASN A 252 -0.20 13.26 11.00
C ASN A 252 0.12 12.01 11.84
N ALA A 253 1.05 11.16 11.42
CA ALA A 253 1.50 10.02 12.23
C ALA A 253 2.28 10.50 13.47
N ASP A 254 2.02 9.88 14.63
CA ASP A 254 2.75 10.17 15.87
C ASP A 254 4.11 9.48 15.89
N ALA A 255 4.23 8.32 15.26
CA ALA A 255 5.49 7.61 15.10
C ALA A 255 5.62 6.94 13.73
N PHE A 256 6.87 6.88 13.23
CA PHE A 256 7.28 6.01 12.12
C PHE A 256 8.20 4.90 12.62
N ILE A 257 8.13 3.72 12.02
CA ILE A 257 9.07 2.63 12.27
C ILE A 257 10.19 2.69 11.22
N ALA A 258 11.45 2.61 11.66
CA ALA A 258 12.62 2.57 10.81
C ALA A 258 13.35 1.24 10.92
N ALA A 259 13.81 0.71 9.76
CA ALA A 259 14.60 -0.51 9.66
C ALA A 259 16.10 -0.23 9.43
N SER A 260 16.47 1.05 9.30
CA SER A 260 17.86 1.48 9.13
C SER A 260 18.02 2.97 9.45
N ASN A 261 19.26 3.41 9.68
CA ASN A 261 19.58 4.83 9.77
C ASN A 261 19.22 5.57 8.48
N PHE A 262 19.32 4.88 7.33
CA PHE A 262 18.83 5.42 6.05
C PHE A 262 17.34 5.77 6.12
N ASN A 263 16.48 4.93 6.70
CA ASN A 263 15.06 5.25 6.86
C ASN A 263 14.84 6.48 7.74
N VAL A 264 15.62 6.63 8.82
CA VAL A 264 15.53 7.80 9.70
C VAL A 264 15.80 9.09 8.93
N GLU A 265 16.93 9.12 8.19
CA GLU A 265 17.31 10.27 7.37
C GLU A 265 16.28 10.53 6.25
N PHE A 266 15.81 9.46 5.61
CA PHE A 266 14.79 9.51 4.57
C PHE A 266 13.50 10.16 5.07
N TYR A 267 12.94 9.75 6.21
CA TYR A 267 11.72 10.35 6.75
C TYR A 267 11.93 11.81 7.12
N ARG A 268 13.07 12.15 7.72
CA ARG A 268 13.41 13.54 8.07
C ARG A 268 13.49 14.42 6.82
N LYS A 269 14.16 13.96 5.77
CA LYS A 269 14.41 14.72 4.56
C LYS A 269 13.25 14.71 3.58
N GLU A 270 12.76 13.53 3.25
CA GLU A 270 11.82 13.35 2.14
C GLU A 270 10.36 13.55 2.54
N PHE A 271 10.02 13.40 3.83
CA PHE A 271 8.68 13.66 4.35
C PHE A 271 8.61 14.91 5.25
N ASP A 272 9.76 15.58 5.48
CA ASP A 272 9.86 16.67 6.48
C ASP A 272 9.25 16.26 7.83
N TYR A 273 9.44 14.98 8.20
CA TYR A 273 8.83 14.37 9.37
C TYR A 273 9.58 14.77 10.65
N LYS A 274 8.88 15.32 11.65
CA LYS A 274 9.50 15.84 12.88
C LYS A 274 9.17 15.00 14.13
N ASN A 275 8.10 14.17 14.07
CA ASN A 275 7.65 13.40 15.20
C ASN A 275 8.57 12.19 15.49
N LYS A 276 8.14 11.29 16.37
CA LYS A 276 8.92 10.16 16.87
C LYS A 276 9.27 9.17 15.74
N ILE A 277 10.51 8.67 15.73
CA ILE A 277 10.95 7.55 14.91
C ILE A 277 11.34 6.40 15.82
N LEU A 278 10.75 5.23 15.59
CA LEU A 278 11.01 3.99 16.31
C LEU A 278 12.06 3.19 15.53
N GLU A 279 13.29 3.24 16.02
CA GLU A 279 14.45 2.57 15.41
C GLU A 279 14.48 1.09 15.82
N TYR A 280 13.43 0.34 15.44
CA TYR A 280 13.18 -1.03 15.95
C TYR A 280 13.44 -2.13 14.92
N GLY A 281 13.69 -1.78 13.64
CA GLY A 281 13.60 -2.74 12.54
C GLY A 281 12.18 -2.88 12.02
N PHE A 282 11.99 -3.60 10.92
CA PHE A 282 10.66 -3.88 10.38
C PHE A 282 10.10 -5.20 10.91
N PRO A 283 8.91 -5.21 11.54
CA PRO A 283 8.27 -6.43 12.04
C PRO A 283 8.18 -7.56 11.02
N ARG A 284 7.96 -7.24 9.74
CA ARG A 284 7.89 -8.22 8.66
C ARG A 284 9.22 -8.95 8.41
N ASN A 285 10.34 -8.35 8.80
CA ASN A 285 11.68 -8.89 8.58
C ASN A 285 12.11 -9.87 9.69
N ASP A 286 11.40 -9.93 10.82
CA ASP A 286 11.72 -10.87 11.90
C ASP A 286 11.71 -12.33 11.44
N ILE A 287 10.93 -12.65 10.40
CA ILE A 287 10.88 -13.99 9.82
C ILE A 287 12.26 -14.47 9.33
N PHE A 288 13.14 -13.58 8.89
CA PHE A 288 14.45 -13.91 8.35
C PHE A 288 15.48 -14.31 9.43
N PHE A 289 15.21 -13.97 10.68
CA PHE A 289 16.05 -14.29 11.84
C PHE A 289 15.61 -15.56 12.56
N ASN A 290 14.48 -16.17 12.13
CA ASN A 290 13.98 -17.42 12.70
C ASN A 290 14.07 -18.54 11.64
N PRO A 291 15.20 -19.30 11.60
CA PRO A 291 15.51 -20.21 10.49
C PRO A 291 14.63 -21.48 10.45
N CYS A 292 13.90 -21.80 11.50
CA CYS A 292 13.12 -23.05 11.59
C CYS A 292 11.64 -22.82 11.23
N ASN A 293 11.33 -22.68 9.94
CA ASN A 293 9.95 -22.64 9.48
C ASN A 293 9.73 -23.53 8.24
N ASP A 294 10.05 -24.82 8.39
CA ASP A 294 9.84 -25.82 7.33
C ASP A 294 8.37 -25.94 6.93
N ASP A 295 7.44 -25.64 7.84
CA ASP A 295 6.01 -25.68 7.56
C ASP A 295 5.61 -24.61 6.54
N LEU A 296 6.24 -23.45 6.57
CA LEU A 296 5.98 -22.40 5.58
C LEU A 296 6.42 -22.84 4.17
N LYS A 297 7.60 -23.41 4.04
CA LYS A 297 8.06 -23.96 2.76
C LYS A 297 7.11 -25.04 2.26
N ARG A 298 6.69 -25.98 3.13
CA ARG A 298 5.69 -27.01 2.78
C ARG A 298 4.38 -26.39 2.30
N LYS A 299 3.84 -25.41 3.01
CA LYS A 299 2.59 -24.70 2.63
C LYS A 299 2.69 -24.09 1.23
N ILE A 300 3.78 -23.39 0.93
CA ILE A 300 3.98 -22.75 -0.38
C ILE A 300 4.18 -23.80 -1.48
N CYS A 301 5.00 -24.84 -1.22
CA CYS A 301 5.23 -25.93 -2.17
C CYS A 301 3.94 -26.69 -2.48
N GLN A 302 3.11 -26.98 -1.49
CA GLN A 302 1.81 -27.61 -1.69
C GLN A 302 0.85 -26.73 -2.51
N LYS A 303 0.77 -25.42 -2.19
CA LYS A 303 -0.10 -24.50 -2.90
C LYS A 303 0.20 -24.44 -4.40
N TYR A 304 1.49 -24.50 -4.78
CA TYR A 304 1.92 -24.32 -6.17
C TYR A 304 2.40 -25.63 -6.82
N ASN A 305 2.19 -26.78 -6.17
CA ASN A 305 2.61 -28.10 -6.64
C ASN A 305 4.11 -28.17 -6.96
N ILE A 306 4.94 -27.68 -6.04
CA ILE A 306 6.41 -27.67 -6.12
C ILE A 306 6.95 -28.83 -5.30
N ASP A 307 7.92 -29.57 -5.85
CA ASP A 307 8.67 -30.56 -5.07
C ASP A 307 9.45 -29.86 -3.95
N ILE A 308 9.22 -30.28 -2.70
CA ILE A 308 9.82 -29.70 -1.48
C ILE A 308 11.35 -29.72 -1.49
N ASN A 309 11.95 -30.66 -2.23
CA ASN A 309 13.40 -30.83 -2.35
C ASN A 309 14.02 -29.84 -3.34
N LYS A 310 13.22 -29.15 -4.15
CA LYS A 310 13.72 -28.11 -5.05
C LYS A 310 14.17 -26.88 -4.28
N LYS A 311 15.24 -26.29 -4.76
CA LYS A 311 15.65 -24.93 -4.40
C LYS A 311 14.83 -23.92 -5.21
N ILE A 312 14.65 -22.74 -4.66
CA ILE A 312 13.74 -21.73 -5.24
C ILE A 312 14.53 -20.49 -5.67
N VAL A 313 14.39 -20.12 -6.94
CA VAL A 313 14.74 -18.78 -7.44
C VAL A 313 13.46 -17.97 -7.52
N LEU A 314 13.41 -16.81 -6.85
CA LEU A 314 12.30 -15.87 -6.98
C LEU A 314 12.70 -14.75 -7.94
N TYR A 315 11.98 -14.61 -9.05
CA TYR A 315 12.06 -13.47 -9.94
C TYR A 315 10.95 -12.46 -9.60
N ALA A 316 11.34 -11.24 -9.24
CA ALA A 316 10.40 -10.22 -8.83
C ALA A 316 10.74 -8.87 -9.49
N PRO A 317 10.27 -8.63 -10.74
CA PRO A 317 10.54 -7.39 -11.46
C PRO A 317 9.72 -6.22 -10.91
N THR A 318 10.34 -5.03 -10.94
CA THR A 318 9.70 -3.77 -10.52
C THR A 318 8.72 -3.26 -11.58
N TYR A 319 7.65 -2.62 -11.13
CA TYR A 319 6.70 -1.90 -11.98
C TYR A 319 7.31 -0.65 -12.62
N ARG A 320 7.10 -0.46 -13.93
CA ARG A 320 7.65 0.65 -14.74
C ARG A 320 6.66 1.79 -15.01
N GLY A 321 5.64 1.97 -14.16
CA GLY A 321 4.73 3.12 -14.23
C GLY A 321 3.67 3.08 -15.33
N ALA A 322 3.91 2.45 -16.45
CA ALA A 322 2.94 2.29 -17.54
C ALA A 322 2.56 0.83 -17.77
N CYS A 323 1.26 0.51 -17.77
CA CYS A 323 0.76 -0.79 -18.24
C CYS A 323 0.44 -0.72 -19.75
N SER A 324 1.36 -0.18 -20.55
CA SER A 324 1.26 -0.13 -22.00
C SER A 324 1.93 -1.34 -22.64
N MET A 325 1.65 -1.59 -23.94
CA MET A 325 2.38 -2.60 -24.70
C MET A 325 3.88 -2.26 -24.83
N GLU A 326 4.25 -0.99 -24.68
CA GLU A 326 5.65 -0.54 -24.68
C GLU A 326 6.39 -0.99 -23.43
N SER A 327 5.72 -1.06 -22.27
CA SER A 327 6.32 -1.59 -21.04
C SER A 327 6.50 -3.10 -21.05
N PHE A 328 5.95 -3.81 -22.06
CA PHE A 328 6.12 -5.27 -22.21
C PHE A 328 7.60 -5.68 -22.30
N LYS A 329 8.45 -4.88 -22.94
CA LYS A 329 9.89 -5.14 -23.08
C LYS A 329 10.58 -5.40 -21.73
N TYR A 330 10.15 -4.74 -20.65
CA TYR A 330 10.76 -4.86 -19.32
C TYR A 330 10.44 -6.17 -18.59
N TYR A 331 9.50 -6.98 -19.10
CA TYR A 331 9.07 -8.23 -18.48
C TYR A 331 9.38 -9.46 -19.33
N THR A 332 10.20 -9.30 -20.39
CA THR A 332 10.54 -10.35 -21.34
C THR A 332 11.91 -10.97 -21.09
N LEU A 333 12.43 -10.88 -19.87
CA LEU A 333 13.73 -11.46 -19.52
C LEU A 333 13.77 -12.95 -19.89
N ASN A 334 14.77 -13.34 -20.69
CA ASN A 334 15.02 -14.75 -20.96
C ASN A 334 15.61 -15.43 -19.72
N THR A 335 14.74 -15.97 -18.90
CA THR A 335 15.12 -16.59 -17.63
C THR A 335 15.66 -17.99 -17.80
N ASP A 336 15.44 -18.70 -18.93
CA ASP A 336 15.87 -20.09 -19.12
C ASP A 336 17.40 -20.18 -19.06
N ILE A 337 18.11 -19.32 -19.81
CA ILE A 337 19.59 -19.31 -19.82
C ILE A 337 20.16 -18.96 -18.43
N ILE A 338 19.49 -18.04 -17.72
CA ILE A 338 19.88 -17.65 -16.36
C ILE A 338 19.70 -18.84 -15.39
N MET A 339 18.58 -19.56 -15.50
CA MET A 339 18.30 -20.72 -14.66
C MET A 339 19.26 -21.87 -14.94
N ASP A 340 19.64 -22.12 -16.20
CA ASP A 340 20.65 -23.10 -16.56
C ASP A 340 21.99 -22.77 -15.90
N LYS A 341 22.40 -21.49 -15.97
CA LYS A 341 23.66 -21.04 -15.32
C LYS A 341 23.60 -21.11 -13.79
N ILE A 342 22.45 -20.81 -13.18
CA ILE A 342 22.26 -20.95 -11.72
C ILE A 342 22.37 -22.43 -11.32
N ASN A 343 21.72 -23.35 -12.05
CA ASN A 343 21.79 -24.78 -11.80
C ASN A 343 23.25 -25.30 -11.91
N GLU A 344 23.97 -24.88 -12.95
CA GLU A 344 25.38 -25.22 -13.16
C GLU A 344 26.26 -24.70 -12.01
N ARG A 345 26.13 -23.40 -11.66
CA ARG A 345 27.03 -22.75 -10.69
C ARG A 345 26.80 -23.18 -9.25
N PHE A 346 25.55 -23.36 -8.85
CA PHE A 346 25.20 -23.63 -7.43
C PHE A 346 24.91 -25.10 -7.16
N GLY A 347 24.96 -25.97 -8.18
CA GLY A 347 24.74 -27.40 -8.04
C GLY A 347 23.38 -27.71 -7.41
N GLY A 348 22.34 -27.82 -8.20
CA GLY A 348 21.03 -28.11 -7.64
C GLY A 348 19.92 -28.18 -8.67
N ASN A 349 18.74 -28.51 -8.17
CA ASN A 349 17.51 -28.54 -8.93
C ASN A 349 16.65 -27.33 -8.51
N TYR A 350 16.81 -26.22 -9.21
CA TYR A 350 16.09 -25.01 -8.92
C TYR A 350 14.78 -24.93 -9.70
N VAL A 351 13.76 -24.37 -9.07
CA VAL A 351 12.51 -23.96 -9.71
C VAL A 351 12.44 -22.43 -9.71
N LEU A 352 11.96 -21.87 -10.81
CA LEU A 352 11.73 -20.43 -10.94
C LEU A 352 10.30 -20.09 -10.52
N LEU A 353 10.16 -19.24 -9.53
CA LEU A 353 8.91 -18.56 -9.18
C LEU A 353 8.95 -17.14 -9.72
N VAL A 354 7.85 -16.66 -10.26
CA VAL A 354 7.73 -15.26 -10.69
C VAL A 354 6.63 -14.56 -9.90
N LYS A 355 6.97 -13.41 -9.31
CA LYS A 355 6.03 -12.54 -8.62
C LYS A 355 5.99 -11.19 -9.28
N TYR A 356 4.98 -10.99 -10.10
CA TYR A 356 4.74 -9.69 -10.72
C TYR A 356 4.16 -8.69 -9.71
N HIS A 357 4.45 -7.41 -9.95
CA HIS A 357 3.78 -6.33 -9.22
C HIS A 357 2.26 -6.43 -9.41
N PRO A 358 1.42 -6.09 -8.40
CA PRO A 358 -0.04 -6.23 -8.50
C PRO A 358 -0.67 -5.57 -9.73
N GLU A 359 -0.13 -4.45 -10.18
CA GLU A 359 -0.64 -3.79 -11.40
C GLU A 359 -0.36 -4.59 -12.67
N ILE A 360 0.81 -5.21 -12.78
CA ILE A 360 1.16 -6.10 -13.91
C ILE A 360 0.33 -7.38 -13.82
N ALA A 361 0.15 -7.91 -12.62
CA ALA A 361 -0.58 -9.15 -12.40
C ALA A 361 -2.04 -9.10 -12.90
N LYS A 362 -2.65 -7.93 -12.98
CA LYS A 362 -3.98 -7.71 -13.59
C LYS A 362 -3.99 -7.92 -15.11
N HIS A 363 -2.85 -7.78 -15.79
CA HIS A 363 -2.73 -7.84 -17.23
C HIS A 363 -2.09 -9.16 -17.67
N LYS A 364 -2.89 -10.19 -17.93
CA LYS A 364 -2.41 -11.54 -18.30
C LYS A 364 -1.40 -11.54 -19.46
N LYS A 365 -1.54 -10.61 -20.43
CA LYS A 365 -0.63 -10.47 -21.58
C LYS A 365 0.79 -10.04 -21.19
N LEU A 366 0.98 -9.41 -20.03
CA LEU A 366 2.29 -8.99 -19.52
C LEU A 366 2.99 -10.09 -18.69
N ARG A 367 2.32 -11.21 -18.42
CA ARG A 367 2.87 -12.37 -17.69
C ARG A 367 3.51 -13.33 -18.69
N CYS A 368 4.74 -13.03 -19.09
CA CYS A 368 5.38 -13.70 -20.24
C CYS A 368 6.62 -14.52 -19.88
N VAL A 369 7.00 -14.62 -18.60
CA VAL A 369 8.14 -15.45 -18.19
C VAL A 369 7.80 -16.93 -18.39
N LYS A 370 8.56 -17.58 -19.28
CA LYS A 370 8.39 -19.00 -19.59
C LYS A 370 9.02 -19.88 -18.53
N ASN A 371 8.58 -21.13 -18.43
CA ASN A 371 9.12 -22.14 -17.52
C ASN A 371 9.19 -21.71 -16.05
N ALA A 372 8.31 -20.77 -15.65
CA ALA A 372 8.19 -20.26 -14.31
C ALA A 372 6.81 -20.52 -13.72
N ILE A 373 6.74 -20.66 -12.41
CA ILE A 373 5.48 -20.77 -11.66
C ILE A 373 5.10 -19.34 -11.24
N ASP A 374 3.96 -18.85 -11.72
CA ASP A 374 3.42 -17.54 -11.33
C ASP A 374 2.83 -17.60 -9.91
N VAL A 375 3.47 -16.89 -8.99
CA VAL A 375 3.07 -16.79 -7.58
C VAL A 375 2.56 -15.37 -7.23
N SER A 376 2.12 -14.60 -8.22
CA SER A 376 1.66 -13.21 -8.02
C SER A 376 0.40 -13.11 -7.17
N ASP A 377 -0.38 -14.19 -7.06
CA ASP A 377 -1.55 -14.31 -6.18
C ASP A 377 -1.17 -14.58 -4.70
N TYR A 378 0.09 -14.89 -4.41
CA TYR A 378 0.55 -15.05 -3.03
C TYR A 378 0.79 -13.67 -2.38
N PHE A 379 0.03 -13.36 -1.33
CA PHE A 379 -0.02 -11.98 -0.80
C PHE A 379 1.22 -11.56 -0.03
N ASP A 380 1.73 -12.45 0.84
CA ASP A 380 2.86 -12.12 1.70
C ASP A 380 4.18 -12.32 0.98
N THR A 381 4.76 -11.23 0.52
CA THR A 381 6.06 -11.24 -0.16
C THR A 381 7.18 -11.73 0.77
N GLN A 382 7.11 -11.43 2.08
CA GLN A 382 8.15 -11.84 3.03
C GLN A 382 8.23 -13.37 3.15
N GLU A 383 7.09 -14.04 3.10
CA GLU A 383 7.04 -15.50 3.13
C GLU A 383 7.68 -16.11 1.87
N LEU A 384 7.45 -15.52 0.69
CA LEU A 384 8.13 -15.94 -0.54
C LEU A 384 9.63 -15.67 -0.51
N LEU A 385 10.04 -14.49 -0.02
CA LEU A 385 11.47 -14.17 0.15
C LEU A 385 12.14 -15.13 1.12
N PHE A 386 11.49 -15.50 2.22
CA PHE A 386 12.02 -16.41 3.22
C PHE A 386 12.34 -17.80 2.65
N VAL A 387 11.41 -18.38 1.88
CA VAL A 387 11.57 -19.72 1.31
C VAL A 387 12.47 -19.78 0.08
N SER A 388 12.82 -18.63 -0.49
CA SER A 388 13.66 -18.56 -1.68
C SER A 388 15.14 -18.66 -1.32
N ASP A 389 15.90 -19.33 -2.19
CA ASP A 389 17.35 -19.53 -2.06
C ASP A 389 18.13 -18.46 -2.81
N ILE A 390 17.56 -17.91 -3.89
CA ILE A 390 18.14 -16.86 -4.73
C ILE A 390 17.05 -15.86 -5.11
N LEU A 391 17.39 -14.57 -5.09
CA LEU A 391 16.54 -13.50 -5.63
C LEU A 391 17.11 -13.00 -6.96
N LEU A 392 16.27 -13.00 -7.99
CA LEU A 392 16.49 -12.28 -9.24
C LEU A 392 15.52 -11.08 -9.28
N SER A 393 16.04 -9.86 -9.41
CA SER A 393 15.23 -8.63 -9.38
C SER A 393 15.88 -7.53 -10.21
N ASP A 394 15.47 -6.28 -9.99
CA ASP A 394 16.00 -5.10 -10.65
C ASP A 394 16.20 -3.92 -9.67
N TYR A 395 15.19 -3.08 -9.42
CA TYR A 395 15.28 -1.85 -8.59
C TYR A 395 14.38 -1.89 -7.33
N SER A 396 13.87 -3.04 -6.97
CA SER A 396 12.90 -3.22 -5.90
C SER A 396 13.52 -3.12 -4.50
N SER A 397 12.83 -2.49 -3.56
CA SER A 397 13.24 -2.46 -2.15
C SER A 397 13.21 -3.85 -1.46
N ILE A 398 12.56 -4.86 -2.06
CA ILE A 398 12.60 -6.24 -1.53
C ILE A 398 14.03 -6.82 -1.52
N ILE A 399 14.94 -6.24 -2.31
CA ILE A 399 16.36 -6.57 -2.33
C ILE A 399 16.97 -6.39 -0.94
N TRP A 400 16.64 -5.28 -0.25
CA TRP A 400 17.08 -5.04 1.12
C TRP A 400 16.60 -6.14 2.06
N ASP A 401 15.30 -6.41 2.06
CA ASP A 401 14.68 -7.38 2.95
C ASP A 401 15.28 -8.79 2.73
N PHE A 402 15.39 -9.23 1.47
CA PHE A 402 15.96 -10.54 1.13
C PHE A 402 17.44 -10.65 1.57
N SER A 403 18.19 -9.57 1.46
CA SER A 403 19.61 -9.51 1.79
C SER A 403 19.91 -9.75 3.27
N LEU A 404 18.94 -9.55 4.17
CA LEU A 404 19.08 -9.90 5.59
C LEU A 404 19.38 -11.38 5.82
N GLN A 405 19.04 -12.24 4.86
CA GLN A 405 19.36 -13.67 4.89
C GLN A 405 20.76 -13.99 4.37
N TYR A 406 21.50 -13.02 3.84
CA TYR A 406 22.81 -13.23 3.19
C TYR A 406 22.78 -14.20 1.99
N LYS A 407 21.62 -14.49 1.42
CA LYS A 407 21.45 -15.31 0.22
C LYS A 407 21.78 -14.53 -1.04
N PRO A 408 22.17 -15.17 -2.17
CA PRO A 408 22.56 -14.49 -3.39
C PRO A 408 21.44 -13.63 -3.99
N VAL A 409 21.79 -12.42 -4.40
CA VAL A 409 20.92 -11.50 -5.15
C VAL A 409 21.58 -11.18 -6.48
N PHE A 410 20.83 -11.38 -7.56
CA PHE A 410 21.21 -11.05 -8.92
C PHE A 410 20.26 -9.98 -9.46
N LEU A 411 20.81 -8.91 -10.04
CA LEU A 411 20.03 -7.78 -10.55
C LEU A 411 20.21 -7.65 -12.06
N TYR A 412 19.10 -7.42 -12.75
CA TYR A 412 19.09 -7.19 -14.19
C TYR A 412 18.67 -5.75 -14.48
N HIS A 413 19.58 -4.93 -14.99
CA HIS A 413 19.46 -3.50 -15.18
C HIS A 413 19.69 -3.12 -16.66
N ASP A 414 18.90 -3.63 -17.59
CA ASP A 414 19.01 -3.33 -19.03
C ASP A 414 18.46 -1.95 -19.43
N ASP A 415 17.64 -1.35 -18.55
CA ASP A 415 16.98 -0.06 -18.72
C ASP A 415 17.49 0.99 -17.72
N MET A 416 18.73 0.85 -17.20
CA MET A 416 19.21 1.64 -16.06
C MET A 416 19.20 3.16 -16.32
N GLU A 417 19.61 3.62 -17.50
CA GLU A 417 19.63 5.06 -17.84
C GLU A 417 18.19 5.62 -17.91
N GLU A 418 17.26 4.86 -18.50
CA GLU A 418 15.85 5.24 -18.58
C GLU A 418 15.24 5.34 -17.17
N TYR A 419 15.49 4.34 -16.32
CA TYR A 419 15.00 4.31 -14.95
C TYR A 419 15.60 5.41 -14.07
N GLU A 420 16.90 5.72 -14.23
CA GLU A 420 17.56 6.80 -13.50
C GLU A 420 16.98 8.16 -13.88
N ASN A 421 16.71 8.40 -15.16
CA ASN A 421 16.09 9.65 -15.64
C ASN A 421 14.64 9.81 -15.15
N GLU A 422 13.87 8.72 -15.08
CA GLU A 422 12.47 8.76 -14.64
C GLU A 422 12.31 8.84 -13.12
N ARG A 423 13.13 8.08 -12.37
CA ARG A 423 12.97 7.87 -10.94
C ARG A 423 14.16 8.32 -10.11
N GLY A 424 15.36 8.08 -10.62
CA GLY A 424 16.62 8.31 -9.91
C GLY A 424 16.85 7.37 -8.72
N PHE A 425 18.07 7.42 -8.19
CA PHE A 425 18.52 6.61 -7.06
C PHE A 425 19.05 7.48 -5.92
N TYR A 426 18.94 6.99 -4.68
CA TYR A 426 19.58 7.62 -3.51
C TYR A 426 21.09 7.32 -3.43
N SER A 427 21.52 6.19 -3.97
CA SER A 427 22.93 5.82 -4.09
C SER A 427 23.24 5.27 -5.46
N ASN A 428 24.49 5.39 -5.89
CA ASN A 428 24.92 4.87 -7.18
C ASN A 428 24.78 3.33 -7.19
N PRO A 429 24.07 2.73 -8.16
CA PRO A 429 23.95 1.28 -8.29
C PRO A 429 25.27 0.52 -8.36
N SER A 430 26.33 1.15 -8.90
CA SER A 430 27.67 0.54 -8.95
C SER A 430 28.31 0.30 -7.56
N GLU A 431 27.80 0.96 -6.51
CA GLU A 431 28.25 0.79 -5.12
C GLU A 431 27.44 -0.29 -4.37
N TRP A 432 26.40 -0.82 -5.01
CA TRP A 432 25.58 -1.85 -4.38
C TRP A 432 26.36 -3.18 -4.30
N PRO A 433 26.17 -3.96 -3.26
CA PRO A 433 26.91 -5.21 -3.05
C PRO A 433 26.47 -6.37 -3.95
N TYR A 434 25.51 -6.12 -4.82
CA TYR A 434 24.82 -7.13 -5.63
C TYR A 434 25.53 -7.40 -6.96
N ILE A 435 25.23 -8.53 -7.55
CA ILE A 435 25.70 -8.88 -8.90
C ILE A 435 24.73 -8.26 -9.90
N ILE A 436 25.17 -7.23 -10.61
CA ILE A 436 24.37 -6.47 -11.58
C ILE A 436 24.83 -6.82 -12.99
N GLY A 437 23.93 -7.21 -13.88
CA GLY A 437 24.14 -7.36 -15.31
C GLY A 437 23.26 -6.41 -16.11
N HIS A 438 23.86 -5.74 -17.11
CA HIS A 438 23.13 -4.85 -18.04
C HIS A 438 22.73 -5.58 -19.32
N SER A 439 23.09 -6.85 -19.44
CA SER A 439 22.60 -7.78 -20.46
C SER A 439 22.55 -9.19 -19.87
N VAL A 440 21.77 -10.08 -20.51
CA VAL A 440 21.70 -11.50 -20.10
C VAL A 440 23.09 -12.14 -20.12
N ASN A 441 23.89 -11.89 -21.17
CA ASN A 441 25.24 -12.45 -21.28
C ASN A 441 26.17 -11.95 -20.16
N GLU A 442 26.10 -10.67 -19.83
CA GLU A 442 26.86 -10.11 -18.70
C GLU A 442 26.46 -10.77 -17.37
N LEU A 443 25.13 -10.88 -17.13
CA LEU A 443 24.61 -11.45 -15.91
C LEU A 443 25.05 -12.91 -15.72
N ILE A 444 24.90 -13.76 -16.76
CA ILE A 444 25.33 -15.18 -16.67
C ILE A 444 26.84 -15.31 -16.44
N ASN A 445 27.68 -14.48 -17.07
CA ASN A 445 29.11 -14.47 -16.85
C ASN A 445 29.49 -14.08 -15.40
N LYS A 446 28.72 -13.13 -14.82
CA LYS A 446 28.91 -12.74 -13.42
C LYS A 446 28.39 -13.79 -12.43
N ILE A 447 27.27 -14.48 -12.75
CA ILE A 447 26.77 -15.63 -11.95
C ILE A 447 27.83 -16.74 -11.91
N GLU A 448 28.48 -17.07 -13.03
CA GLU A 448 29.52 -18.07 -13.10
C GLU A 448 30.67 -17.77 -12.16
N LYS A 449 31.08 -16.49 -12.08
CA LYS A 449 32.20 -15.98 -11.27
C LYS A 449 31.80 -15.60 -9.83
N PHE A 450 30.53 -15.84 -9.43
CA PHE A 450 30.04 -15.45 -8.13
C PHE A 450 30.88 -16.03 -6.98
N ASP A 451 31.39 -15.15 -6.12
CA ASP A 451 32.08 -15.53 -4.89
C ASP A 451 31.25 -15.15 -3.66
N TYR A 452 30.81 -16.17 -2.93
CA TYR A 452 29.92 -16.00 -1.79
C TYR A 452 30.58 -15.25 -0.61
N ASN A 453 31.89 -15.41 -0.43
CA ASN A 453 32.62 -14.75 0.67
C ASN A 453 32.79 -13.26 0.37
N ILE A 454 33.17 -12.93 -0.85
CA ILE A 454 33.28 -11.52 -1.30
C ILE A 454 31.91 -10.85 -1.22
N TYR A 455 30.86 -11.51 -1.70
CA TYR A 455 29.49 -11.03 -1.62
C TYR A 455 29.08 -10.71 -0.17
N LYS A 456 29.29 -11.64 0.76
CA LYS A 456 28.99 -11.44 2.19
C LYS A 456 29.74 -10.26 2.81
N ILE A 457 31.02 -10.12 2.48
CA ILE A 457 31.84 -9.01 2.98
C ILE A 457 31.28 -7.68 2.49
N ASN A 458 30.99 -7.59 1.20
CA ASN A 458 30.44 -6.36 0.61
C ASN A 458 29.05 -6.03 1.17
N LEU A 459 28.20 -7.03 1.36
CA LEU A 459 26.89 -6.87 1.95
C LEU A 459 26.96 -6.37 3.40
N LYS A 460 27.88 -6.92 4.22
CA LYS A 460 28.14 -6.43 5.58
C LYS A 460 28.58 -4.96 5.59
N LYS A 461 29.48 -4.56 4.68
CA LYS A 461 29.92 -3.17 4.54
C LYS A 461 28.74 -2.27 4.17
N PHE A 462 27.88 -2.72 3.26
CA PHE A 462 26.70 -2.00 2.82
C PHE A 462 25.70 -1.81 3.98
N PHE A 463 25.40 -2.85 4.74
CA PHE A 463 24.55 -2.75 5.91
C PHE A 463 25.13 -1.85 7.00
N CYS A 464 26.45 -1.90 7.21
CA CYS A 464 27.13 -0.99 8.13
C CYS A 464 27.01 0.47 7.68
N LYS A 465 27.20 0.73 6.36
CA LYS A 465 27.10 2.08 5.77
C LYS A 465 25.72 2.71 5.99
N TYR A 466 24.66 1.93 5.87
CA TYR A 466 23.27 2.42 5.96
C TYR A 466 22.61 2.13 7.33
N GLY A 467 23.35 1.52 8.25
CA GLY A 467 22.92 1.30 9.64
C GLY A 467 21.67 0.42 9.74
N VAL A 468 21.80 -0.88 9.38
CA VAL A 468 20.68 -1.82 9.54
C VAL A 468 20.27 -1.98 11.01
N LEU A 469 18.96 -1.96 11.27
CA LEU A 469 18.35 -2.05 12.61
C LEU A 469 17.56 -3.35 12.80
N ASP A 470 17.32 -4.10 11.73
CA ASP A 470 16.65 -5.40 11.78
C ASP A 470 17.50 -6.41 12.57
N ASP A 471 16.95 -6.96 13.65
CA ASP A 471 17.63 -7.91 14.55
C ASP A 471 16.76 -9.12 14.94
N GLY A 472 15.57 -9.25 14.33
CA GLY A 472 14.62 -10.32 14.60
C GLY A 472 13.68 -10.08 15.77
N HIS A 473 13.72 -8.90 16.40
CA HIS A 473 12.92 -8.52 17.56
C HIS A 473 12.02 -7.30 17.31
N ALA A 474 11.89 -6.86 16.07
CA ALA A 474 11.12 -5.65 15.72
C ALA A 474 9.65 -5.77 16.13
N THR A 475 9.01 -6.93 15.87
CA THR A 475 7.62 -7.20 16.29
C THR A 475 7.46 -7.05 17.80
N GLU A 476 8.36 -7.63 18.59
CA GLU A 476 8.28 -7.57 20.05
C GLU A 476 8.41 -6.14 20.57
N LYS A 477 9.38 -5.37 20.05
CA LYS A 477 9.61 -3.96 20.41
C LYS A 477 8.38 -3.11 20.10
N VAL A 478 7.79 -3.26 18.91
CA VAL A 478 6.59 -2.52 18.48
C VAL A 478 5.37 -2.91 19.34
N VAL A 479 5.16 -4.19 19.61
CA VAL A 479 4.05 -4.68 20.43
C VAL A 479 4.16 -4.14 21.86
N ASN A 480 5.37 -4.09 22.45
CA ASN A 480 5.58 -3.49 23.77
C ASN A 480 5.23 -2.00 23.77
N PHE A 481 5.69 -1.26 22.77
CA PHE A 481 5.39 0.16 22.63
C PHE A 481 3.88 0.43 22.45
N ILE A 482 3.17 -0.40 21.67
CA ILE A 482 1.70 -0.30 21.56
C ILE A 482 1.03 -0.51 22.92
N LYS A 483 1.49 -1.48 23.69
CA LYS A 483 0.94 -1.75 25.03
C LYS A 483 1.18 -0.61 26.03
N GLU A 484 2.32 0.06 25.94
CA GLU A 484 2.57 1.28 26.72
C GLU A 484 1.52 2.34 26.41
N ILE A 485 1.27 2.63 25.12
CA ILE A 485 0.25 3.61 24.70
C ILE A 485 -1.18 3.22 25.17
N MET A 486 -1.50 1.93 25.15
CA MET A 486 -2.82 1.43 25.56
C MET A 486 -3.04 1.50 27.08
N ASN A 487 -1.97 1.51 27.87
CA ASN A 487 -2.02 1.59 29.32
C ASN A 487 -1.99 3.04 29.86
N ASP A 488 -1.55 3.99 29.04
CA ASP A 488 -1.58 5.44 29.31
C ASP A 488 -2.99 6.02 29.04
#